data_a75b40d02990f9728caa3863f26fc3cc
#
_entry.id   a75b40d02990f9728caa3863f26fc3cc
#
_cell.length_a   1.000
_cell.length_b   1.000
_cell.length_c   1.000
_cell.angle_alpha   90.00
_cell.angle_beta   90.00
_cell.angle_gamma   90.00
#
_symmetry.space_group_name_H-M   'P 1'
#
loop_
_entity.id
_entity.type
_entity.pdbx_description
1 polymer ?
#
loop_
_entity_poly.entity_id
_entity_poly.type
_entity_poly.pdbx_seq_one_letter_code
_entity_poly.pdbx_strand_id
1 'polypeptide(L)'
;MRTNRLPAGDPPRGPRPGRDCGAVGVSIQMLFGFMAVLLVMLVVFEAATYWHARNVFDEAAAEGARVAAAFDGDCAQGIAAAAAVVQRTAGSWAVGVGVTCTEAALVTVTVSGRTPGVLGNALGFRAHVTETAPKER
;
A
#
# COMPACT_ATOMS: atom_id res chain seq x y z
N MET A 1 56.15 16.67 75.24
CA MET A 1 56.18 15.73 74.07
C MET A 1 54.81 15.70 73.37
N ARG A 2 54.68 16.36 72.22
CA ARG A 2 53.44 16.36 71.40
C ARG A 2 53.61 15.27 70.36
N THR A 3 52.84 14.22 70.45
CA THR A 3 52.74 13.14 69.44
C THR A 3 51.88 13.62 68.29
N ASN A 4 52.55 13.91 67.18
CA ASN A 4 51.91 14.27 65.92
C ASN A 4 51.30 13.03 65.24
N ARG A 5 49.98 12.84 65.34
CA ARG A 5 49.28 11.77 64.60
C ARG A 5 49.05 12.24 63.17
N LEU A 6 49.65 11.59 62.25
CA LEU A 6 49.38 11.73 60.81
C LEU A 6 47.98 11.27 60.52
N PRO A 7 47.21 11.99 59.68
CA PRO A 7 45.89 11.52 59.26
C PRO A 7 45.99 10.29 58.36
N ALA A 8 45.21 9.28 58.70
CA ALA A 8 45.10 8.07 57.87
C ALA A 8 44.54 8.47 56.49
N GLY A 9 45.33 8.13 55.44
CA GLY A 9 44.93 8.38 54.06
C GLY A 9 43.65 7.57 53.72
N ASP A 10 42.70 8.24 53.07
CA ASP A 10 41.53 7.56 52.52
C ASP A 10 41.94 6.43 51.53
N PRO A 11 41.27 5.28 51.56
CA PRO A 11 41.54 4.22 50.61
C PRO A 11 41.16 4.68 49.18
N PRO A 12 41.97 4.26 48.18
CA PRO A 12 41.66 4.60 46.77
C PRO A 12 40.25 4.12 46.39
N ARG A 13 39.41 5.04 45.97
CA ARG A 13 38.10 4.70 45.43
C ARG A 13 38.29 3.96 44.12
N GLY A 14 38.00 2.64 44.14
CA GLY A 14 38.02 1.80 42.93
C GLY A 14 37.13 2.37 41.81
N PRO A 15 37.43 2.03 40.56
CA PRO A 15 36.61 2.48 39.41
C PRO A 15 35.18 2.01 39.60
N ARG A 16 34.25 2.97 39.61
CA ARG A 16 32.82 2.68 39.62
C ARG A 16 32.48 1.93 38.34
N PRO A 17 31.85 0.74 38.38
CA PRO A 17 31.44 0.05 37.17
C PRO A 17 30.48 0.95 36.41
N GLY A 18 30.82 1.20 35.15
CA GLY A 18 30.18 2.18 34.29
C GLY A 18 28.69 1.88 34.10
N ARG A 19 27.91 2.94 34.17
CA ARG A 19 26.46 2.99 33.86
C ARG A 19 26.19 3.00 32.34
N ASP A 20 27.01 2.31 31.54
CA ASP A 20 26.89 2.35 30.09
C ASP A 20 25.82 1.37 29.52
N CYS A 21 25.27 0.49 30.35
CA CYS A 21 24.22 -0.42 29.93
C CYS A 21 22.87 0.26 29.58
N GLY A 22 22.64 1.48 30.05
CA GLY A 22 21.40 2.20 29.75
C GLY A 22 21.35 2.81 28.36
N ALA A 23 22.47 3.29 27.84
CA ALA A 23 22.53 3.98 26.56
C ALA A 23 22.31 3.01 25.36
N VAL A 24 22.85 1.80 25.46
CA VAL A 24 22.70 0.76 24.42
C VAL A 24 21.24 0.26 24.38
N GLY A 25 20.60 0.08 25.54
CA GLY A 25 19.21 -0.35 25.62
C GLY A 25 18.25 0.66 24.99
N VAL A 26 18.44 1.95 25.24
CA VAL A 26 17.64 3.04 24.66
C VAL A 26 17.82 3.10 23.13
N SER A 27 19.04 2.93 22.62
CA SER A 27 19.32 2.94 21.19
C SER A 27 18.64 1.78 20.45
N ILE A 28 18.66 0.58 21.02
CA ILE A 28 17.98 -0.61 20.46
C ILE A 28 16.46 -0.40 20.46
N GLN A 29 15.89 0.10 21.56
CA GLN A 29 14.46 0.37 21.67
C GLN A 29 14.00 1.43 20.66
N MET A 30 14.78 2.49 20.46
CA MET A 30 14.52 3.51 19.44
C MET A 30 14.55 2.92 18.02
N LEU A 31 15.51 2.03 17.73
CA LEU A 31 15.60 1.34 16.45
C LEU A 31 14.35 0.49 16.17
N PHE A 32 13.91 -0.31 17.13
CA PHE A 32 12.69 -1.11 16.99
C PHE A 32 11.46 -0.24 16.85
N GLY A 33 11.36 0.86 17.60
CA GLY A 33 10.27 1.82 17.47
C GLY A 33 10.22 2.44 16.07
N PHE A 34 11.37 2.86 15.55
CA PHE A 34 11.47 3.40 14.20
C PHE A 34 11.09 2.37 13.12
N MET A 35 11.59 1.12 13.24
CA MET A 35 11.22 0.02 12.34
C MET A 35 9.71 -0.26 12.36
N ALA A 36 9.08 -0.24 13.54
CA ALA A 36 7.64 -0.44 13.67
C ALA A 36 6.85 0.69 12.96
N VAL A 37 7.27 1.94 13.12
CA VAL A 37 6.65 3.08 12.43
C VAL A 37 6.80 2.95 10.91
N LEU A 38 7.99 2.58 10.41
CA LEU A 38 8.20 2.37 8.98
C LEU A 38 7.31 1.24 8.42
N LEU A 39 7.16 0.13 9.16
CA LEU A 39 6.27 -0.96 8.77
C LEU A 39 4.80 -0.50 8.69
N VAL A 40 4.33 0.25 9.68
CA VAL A 40 2.97 0.81 9.67
C VAL A 40 2.77 1.73 8.47
N MET A 41 3.74 2.63 8.20
CA MET A 41 3.68 3.52 7.03
C MET A 41 3.64 2.72 5.72
N LEU A 42 4.43 1.66 5.59
CA LEU A 42 4.43 0.79 4.42
C LEU A 42 3.04 0.16 4.20
N VAL A 43 2.42 -0.37 5.26
CA VAL A 43 1.07 -0.97 5.18
C VAL A 43 0.01 0.07 4.80
N VAL A 44 0.10 1.29 5.32
CA VAL A 44 -0.82 2.38 4.98
C VAL A 44 -0.69 2.76 3.51
N PHE A 45 0.54 2.90 3.00
CA PHE A 45 0.77 3.18 1.58
C PHE A 45 0.24 2.07 0.68
N GLU A 46 0.48 0.82 1.05
CA GLU A 46 -0.03 -0.34 0.29
C GLU A 46 -1.56 -0.36 0.24
N ALA A 47 -2.22 -0.12 1.38
CA ALA A 47 -3.67 -0.03 1.45
C ALA A 47 -4.23 1.12 0.61
N ALA A 48 -3.60 2.30 0.67
CA ALA A 48 -4.00 3.47 -0.10
C ALA A 48 -3.85 3.23 -1.62
N THR A 49 -2.75 2.61 -2.04
CA THR A 49 -2.50 2.26 -3.45
C THR A 49 -3.52 1.26 -3.97
N TYR A 50 -3.82 0.23 -3.18
CA TYR A 50 -4.84 -0.77 -3.52
C TYR A 50 -6.23 -0.13 -3.66
N TRP A 51 -6.62 0.71 -2.69
CA TRP A 51 -7.90 1.41 -2.72
C TRP A 51 -8.04 2.32 -3.93
N HIS A 52 -6.98 3.09 -4.23
CA HIS A 52 -6.98 3.95 -5.41
C HIS A 52 -7.15 3.17 -6.71
N ALA A 53 -6.40 2.08 -6.87
CA ALA A 53 -6.50 1.23 -8.05
C ALA A 53 -7.88 0.60 -8.21
N ARG A 54 -8.47 0.15 -7.12
CA ARG A 54 -9.84 -0.40 -7.13
C ARG A 54 -10.84 0.63 -7.61
N ASN A 55 -10.78 1.87 -7.12
CA ASN A 55 -11.66 2.94 -7.56
C ASN A 55 -11.52 3.24 -9.06
N VAL A 56 -10.31 3.20 -9.60
CA VAL A 56 -10.08 3.36 -11.05
C VAL A 56 -10.71 2.23 -11.85
N PHE A 57 -10.63 1.00 -11.38
CA PHE A 57 -11.25 -0.14 -12.06
C PHE A 57 -12.77 -0.15 -11.92
N ASP A 58 -13.32 0.32 -10.78
CA ASP A 58 -14.76 0.53 -10.59
C ASP A 58 -15.27 1.55 -11.62
N GLU A 59 -14.62 2.70 -11.75
CA GLU A 59 -15.00 3.73 -12.72
C GLU A 59 -14.90 3.21 -14.18
N ALA A 60 -13.84 2.47 -14.49
CA ALA A 60 -13.66 1.88 -15.81
C ALA A 60 -14.74 0.83 -16.13
N ALA A 61 -15.06 -0.05 -15.18
CA ALA A 61 -16.10 -1.06 -15.35
C ALA A 61 -17.49 -0.43 -15.52
N ALA A 62 -17.79 0.58 -14.71
CA ALA A 62 -19.06 1.32 -14.79
C ALA A 62 -19.22 2.05 -16.13
N GLU A 63 -18.18 2.74 -16.60
CA GLU A 63 -18.21 3.41 -17.90
C GLU A 63 -18.33 2.40 -19.06
N GLY A 64 -17.58 1.30 -19.00
CA GLY A 64 -17.68 0.21 -19.98
C GLY A 64 -19.09 -0.39 -20.03
N ALA A 65 -19.68 -0.66 -18.86
CA ALA A 65 -21.04 -1.21 -18.77
C ALA A 65 -22.09 -0.22 -19.31
N ARG A 66 -21.94 1.10 -19.00
CA ARG A 66 -22.81 2.15 -19.50
C ARG A 66 -22.79 2.24 -21.03
N VAL A 67 -21.59 2.24 -21.63
CA VAL A 67 -21.42 2.32 -23.09
C VAL A 67 -21.97 1.08 -23.77
N ALA A 68 -21.66 -0.12 -23.28
CA ALA A 68 -22.14 -1.35 -23.85
C ALA A 68 -23.66 -1.55 -23.70
N ALA A 69 -24.25 -0.99 -22.62
CA ALA A 69 -25.70 -1.10 -22.36
C ALA A 69 -26.54 -0.12 -23.15
N ALA A 70 -25.97 0.96 -23.72
CA ALA A 70 -26.68 1.92 -24.53
C ALA A 70 -27.41 1.26 -25.72
N PHE A 71 -28.45 1.93 -26.25
CA PHE A 71 -29.29 1.38 -27.33
C PHE A 71 -28.49 0.88 -28.53
N ASP A 72 -27.51 1.68 -29.00
CA ASP A 72 -26.60 1.32 -30.11
C ASP A 72 -25.25 0.76 -29.64
N GLY A 73 -25.09 0.49 -28.32
CA GLY A 73 -23.85 0.02 -27.74
C GLY A 73 -23.66 -1.48 -27.92
N ASP A 74 -22.42 -1.89 -27.89
CA ASP A 74 -22.01 -3.30 -27.91
C ASP A 74 -20.84 -3.57 -26.94
N CYS A 75 -20.53 -4.83 -26.71
CA CYS A 75 -19.41 -5.22 -25.86
C CYS A 75 -18.05 -4.71 -26.37
N ALA A 76 -17.85 -4.55 -27.68
CA ALA A 76 -16.58 -4.04 -28.22
C ALA A 76 -16.37 -2.58 -27.84
N GLN A 77 -17.42 -1.77 -27.95
CA GLN A 77 -17.42 -0.36 -27.54
C GLN A 77 -17.25 -0.23 -26.01
N GLY A 78 -17.93 -1.06 -25.22
CA GLY A 78 -17.80 -1.09 -23.77
C GLY A 78 -16.39 -1.43 -23.31
N ILE A 79 -15.75 -2.45 -23.92
CA ILE A 79 -14.35 -2.81 -23.63
C ILE A 79 -13.42 -1.65 -23.99
N ALA A 80 -13.61 -1.02 -25.15
CA ALA A 80 -12.81 0.12 -25.57
C ALA A 80 -12.95 1.32 -24.62
N ALA A 81 -14.17 1.62 -24.18
CA ALA A 81 -14.45 2.69 -23.21
C ALA A 81 -13.77 2.41 -21.85
N ALA A 82 -13.94 1.20 -21.30
CA ALA A 82 -13.29 0.80 -20.05
C ALA A 82 -11.74 0.90 -20.15
N ALA A 83 -11.17 0.37 -21.24
CA ALA A 83 -9.73 0.46 -21.50
C ALA A 83 -9.24 1.91 -21.58
N ALA A 84 -10.00 2.81 -22.21
CA ALA A 84 -9.66 4.23 -22.31
C ALA A 84 -9.67 4.92 -20.93
N VAL A 85 -10.59 4.58 -20.04
CA VAL A 85 -10.62 5.08 -18.65
C VAL A 85 -9.36 4.63 -17.93
N VAL A 86 -9.02 3.34 -17.97
CA VAL A 86 -7.80 2.82 -17.34
C VAL A 86 -6.55 3.50 -17.89
N GLN A 87 -6.41 3.64 -19.19
CA GLN A 87 -5.26 4.30 -19.83
C GLN A 87 -5.12 5.76 -19.39
N ARG A 88 -6.23 6.49 -19.34
CA ARG A 88 -6.24 7.91 -18.96
C ARG A 88 -5.92 8.13 -17.48
N THR A 89 -6.44 7.27 -16.61
CA THR A 89 -6.37 7.46 -15.15
C THR A 89 -5.18 6.72 -14.54
N ALA A 90 -4.91 5.52 -15.00
CA ALA A 90 -3.85 4.67 -14.47
C ALA A 90 -2.52 4.80 -15.25
N GLY A 91 -2.57 5.13 -16.53
CA GLY A 91 -1.37 5.22 -17.36
C GLY A 91 -0.54 3.94 -17.34
N SER A 92 0.74 4.09 -17.01
CA SER A 92 1.70 2.97 -17.03
C SER A 92 1.76 2.16 -15.73
N TRP A 93 1.10 2.59 -14.64
CA TRP A 93 1.19 1.88 -13.37
C TRP A 93 0.31 0.63 -13.31
N ALA A 94 -0.78 0.57 -14.08
CA ALA A 94 -1.62 -0.62 -14.14
C ALA A 94 -1.01 -1.65 -15.10
N VAL A 95 -0.62 -2.81 -14.56
CA VAL A 95 0.03 -3.87 -15.35
C VAL A 95 -0.94 -5.03 -15.55
N GLY A 96 -0.97 -5.56 -16.78
CA GLY A 96 -1.76 -6.74 -17.12
C GLY A 96 -3.25 -6.50 -16.97
N VAL A 97 -3.73 -5.32 -17.35
CA VAL A 97 -5.16 -4.99 -17.32
C VAL A 97 -5.89 -5.81 -18.39
N GLY A 98 -6.88 -6.56 -17.93
CA GLY A 98 -7.84 -7.28 -18.79
C GLY A 98 -9.24 -6.70 -18.60
N VAL A 99 -9.94 -6.48 -19.70
CA VAL A 99 -11.36 -6.10 -19.70
C VAL A 99 -12.13 -7.19 -20.45
N THR A 100 -13.17 -7.70 -19.82
CA THR A 100 -14.10 -8.64 -20.43
C THR A 100 -15.52 -8.11 -20.35
N CYS A 101 -16.31 -8.42 -21.38
CA CYS A 101 -17.71 -8.04 -21.45
C CYS A 101 -18.54 -9.24 -21.84
N THR A 102 -19.71 -9.39 -21.23
CA THR A 102 -20.73 -10.35 -21.62
C THR A 102 -22.04 -9.63 -21.79
N GLU A 103 -22.74 -9.92 -22.90
CA GLU A 103 -24.00 -9.29 -23.26
C GLU A 103 -25.13 -10.32 -23.22
N ALA A 104 -26.14 -10.03 -22.39
CA ALA A 104 -27.35 -10.81 -22.26
C ALA A 104 -28.54 -9.84 -21.97
N ALA A 105 -29.47 -10.21 -21.12
CA ALA A 105 -30.49 -9.27 -20.59
C ALA A 105 -29.83 -8.14 -19.76
N LEU A 106 -28.71 -8.47 -19.13
CA LEU A 106 -27.80 -7.53 -18.45
C LEU A 106 -26.46 -7.56 -19.17
N VAL A 107 -25.89 -6.40 -19.39
CA VAL A 107 -24.50 -6.26 -19.82
C VAL A 107 -23.61 -6.31 -18.58
N THR A 108 -22.62 -7.17 -18.59
CA THR A 108 -21.66 -7.31 -17.49
C THR A 108 -20.26 -7.01 -18.00
N VAL A 109 -19.62 -6.01 -17.43
CA VAL A 109 -18.22 -5.65 -17.72
C VAL A 109 -17.36 -5.92 -16.50
N THR A 110 -16.28 -6.64 -16.72
CA THR A 110 -15.30 -6.97 -15.69
C THR A 110 -13.96 -6.40 -16.07
N VAL A 111 -13.38 -5.61 -15.14
CA VAL A 111 -12.03 -5.08 -15.24
C VAL A 111 -11.16 -5.76 -14.21
N SER A 112 -10.03 -6.27 -14.63
CA SER A 112 -9.05 -6.91 -13.75
C SER A 112 -7.65 -6.42 -14.09
N GLY A 113 -6.79 -6.35 -13.08
CA GLY A 113 -5.41 -5.93 -13.26
C GLY A 113 -4.60 -6.13 -11.99
N ARG A 114 -3.30 -5.83 -12.09
CA ARG A 114 -2.40 -5.81 -10.94
C ARG A 114 -2.05 -4.37 -10.61
N THR A 115 -2.09 -4.06 -9.31
CA THR A 115 -1.56 -2.81 -8.78
C THR A 115 -0.08 -3.00 -8.48
N PRO A 116 0.79 -2.06 -8.81
CA PRO A 116 2.14 -2.09 -8.29
C PRO A 116 2.08 -1.91 -6.78
N GLY A 117 2.62 -2.87 -6.03
CA GLY A 117 2.85 -2.71 -4.60
C GLY A 117 4.00 -1.74 -4.33
N VAL A 118 4.12 -1.23 -3.12
CA VAL A 118 5.25 -0.36 -2.70
C VAL A 118 6.59 -1.08 -2.91
N LEU A 119 6.60 -2.40 -2.83
CA LEU A 119 7.77 -3.25 -3.12
C LEU A 119 7.82 -3.74 -4.58
N GLY A 120 7.17 -3.02 -5.48
CA GLY A 120 7.12 -3.33 -6.92
C GLY A 120 6.15 -4.45 -7.28
N ASN A 121 6.29 -4.98 -8.49
CA ASN A 121 5.37 -5.97 -9.06
C ASN A 121 5.36 -7.33 -8.32
N ALA A 122 6.34 -7.60 -7.46
CA ALA A 122 6.46 -8.88 -6.75
C ALA A 122 5.35 -9.08 -5.69
N LEU A 123 4.86 -7.99 -5.08
CA LEU A 123 3.83 -8.00 -4.04
C LEU A 123 2.54 -7.28 -4.46
N GLY A 124 2.40 -6.95 -5.76
CA GLY A 124 1.22 -6.26 -6.27
C GLY A 124 -0.06 -7.11 -6.07
N PHE A 125 -1.11 -6.47 -5.58
CA PHE A 125 -2.41 -7.10 -5.41
C PHE A 125 -3.17 -7.16 -6.73
N ARG A 126 -3.96 -8.22 -6.90
CA ARG A 126 -4.94 -8.29 -7.98
C ARG A 126 -6.21 -7.56 -7.56
N ALA A 127 -6.62 -6.60 -8.36
CA ALA A 127 -7.93 -6.00 -8.27
C ALA A 127 -8.83 -6.58 -9.36
N HIS A 128 -10.06 -6.86 -9.01
CA HIS A 128 -11.08 -7.40 -9.90
C HIS A 128 -12.41 -6.72 -9.56
N VAL A 129 -13.00 -6.11 -10.55
CA VAL A 129 -14.25 -5.35 -10.40
C VAL A 129 -15.20 -5.75 -11.53
N THR A 130 -16.46 -5.91 -11.18
CA THR A 130 -17.52 -6.29 -12.11
C THR A 130 -18.70 -5.35 -11.93
N GLU A 131 -19.11 -4.73 -13.02
CA GLU A 131 -20.30 -3.87 -13.09
C GLU A 131 -21.31 -4.42 -14.08
N THR A 132 -22.58 -4.19 -13.77
CA THR A 132 -23.70 -4.66 -14.59
C THR A 132 -24.66 -3.52 -14.89
N ALA A 133 -25.13 -3.45 -16.14
CA ALA A 133 -26.14 -2.50 -16.54
C ALA A 133 -27.26 -3.20 -17.37
N PRO A 134 -28.53 -2.82 -17.23
CA PRO A 134 -29.58 -3.33 -18.07
C PRO A 134 -29.40 -2.85 -19.51
N LYS A 135 -29.53 -3.73 -20.48
CA LYS A 135 -29.45 -3.38 -21.91
C LYS A 135 -30.66 -2.52 -22.28
N GLU A 136 -30.44 -1.32 -22.80
CA GLU A 136 -31.46 -0.47 -23.36
C GLU A 136 -32.01 -1.12 -24.66
N ARG A 137 -33.35 -1.09 -24.82
CA ARG A 137 -34.05 -1.67 -25.98
C ARG A 137 -34.83 -0.62 -26.71
#